data_1c94813896dfedf06adf186ac9dc00b8
#
_entry.id   1c94813896dfedf06adf186ac9dc00b8
#
_cell.length_a   1.000
_cell.length_b   1.000
_cell.length_c   1.000
_cell.angle_alpha   90.00
_cell.angle_beta   90.00
_cell.angle_gamma   90.00
#
_symmetry.space_group_name_H-M   'P 1'
#
loop_
_entity.id
_entity.type
_entity.pdbx_description
1 polymer ?
#
loop_
_entity_poly.entity_id
_entity_poly.type
_entity_poly.pdbx_seq_one_letter_code
_entity_poly.pdbx_strand_id
1 'polypeptide(L)'
;MMAKIVILNGSPRANGNTSALTAAFKKGAEEAGNEVVEFQLSKMKINGCIGCWHGGKDPDHPCTQRDDMEKIYPLYREADVVVLASPLYYWFISGFLKNAFDRLFAIAESDPNYRNPKKKSVLIMAAEGAGFEESEHWYDHLEKHIGWKSLGKILCGYVTQPGDTKDKKELTEAYELGKSIQ
;
A
#
# COMPACT_ATOMS: atom_id res chain seq x y z
N MET A 1 15.44 -5.11 -14.89
CA MET A 1 14.13 -5.08 -15.62
C MET A 1 13.27 -4.00 -14.98
N MET A 2 12.47 -3.27 -15.75
CA MET A 2 11.53 -2.28 -15.24
C MET A 2 10.46 -2.99 -14.39
N ALA A 3 10.33 -2.62 -13.11
CA ALA A 3 9.29 -3.16 -12.24
C ALA A 3 8.01 -2.31 -12.31
N LYS A 4 6.87 -2.95 -12.18
CA LYS A 4 5.58 -2.28 -12.01
C LYS A 4 5.26 -2.15 -10.52
N ILE A 5 5.07 -0.93 -10.06
CA ILE A 5 4.85 -0.61 -8.65
C ILE A 5 3.47 0.03 -8.47
N VAL A 6 2.68 -0.53 -7.58
CA VAL A 6 1.40 0.05 -7.17
C VAL A 6 1.50 0.56 -5.74
N ILE A 7 1.17 1.83 -5.54
CA ILE A 7 1.11 2.47 -4.23
C ILE A 7 -0.34 2.65 -3.81
N LEU A 8 -0.73 2.03 -2.71
CA LEU A 8 -2.02 2.21 -2.06
C LEU A 8 -1.86 3.22 -0.92
N ASN A 9 -2.12 4.50 -1.22
CA ASN A 9 -1.97 5.59 -0.26
C ASN A 9 -3.27 5.84 0.50
N GLY A 10 -3.32 5.39 1.75
CA GLY A 10 -4.44 5.55 2.67
C GLY A 10 -4.44 6.86 3.47
N SER A 11 -3.56 7.83 3.15
CA SER A 11 -3.59 9.13 3.80
C SER A 11 -4.84 9.93 3.38
N PRO A 12 -5.60 10.52 4.32
CA PRO A 12 -6.67 11.45 3.97
C PRO A 12 -6.17 12.81 3.46
N ARG A 13 -4.89 13.11 3.69
CA ARG A 13 -4.26 14.39 3.35
C ARG A 13 -3.32 14.20 2.17
N ALA A 14 -3.66 14.72 0.99
CA ALA A 14 -2.80 14.65 -0.20
C ALA A 14 -1.41 15.29 0.01
N ASN A 15 -1.33 16.32 0.85
CA ASN A 15 -0.09 17.01 1.20
C ASN A 15 0.37 16.68 2.65
N GLY A 16 -0.06 15.54 3.20
CA GLY A 16 0.32 15.10 4.54
C GLY A 16 1.69 14.41 4.58
N ASN A 17 2.15 14.10 5.78
CA ASN A 17 3.46 13.49 6.00
C ASN A 17 3.61 12.11 5.34
N THR A 18 2.59 11.24 5.42
CA THR A 18 2.58 9.95 4.69
C THR A 18 2.73 10.17 3.19
N SER A 19 1.97 11.13 2.62
CA SER A 19 2.02 11.42 1.18
C SER A 19 3.37 12.01 0.76
N ALA A 20 4.05 12.75 1.63
CA ALA A 20 5.41 13.24 1.36
C ALA A 20 6.44 12.10 1.30
N LEU A 21 6.35 11.12 2.21
CA LEU A 21 7.19 9.93 2.18
C LEU A 21 6.92 9.08 0.93
N THR A 22 5.63 8.92 0.57
CA THR A 22 5.23 8.19 -0.65
C THR A 22 5.76 8.88 -1.91
N ALA A 23 5.70 10.21 -1.95
CA ALA A 23 6.22 10.99 -3.09
C ALA A 23 7.75 10.86 -3.23
N ALA A 24 8.48 10.83 -2.11
CA ALA A 24 9.93 10.59 -2.12
C ALA A 24 10.26 9.19 -2.64
N PHE A 25 9.57 8.16 -2.14
CA PHE A 25 9.72 6.78 -2.63
C PHE A 25 9.42 6.68 -4.13
N LYS A 26 8.28 7.23 -4.56
CA LYS A 26 7.86 7.24 -5.97
C LYS A 26 8.91 7.89 -6.86
N LYS A 27 9.43 9.06 -6.46
CA LYS A 27 10.49 9.76 -7.18
C LYS A 27 11.73 8.88 -7.36
N GLY A 28 12.21 8.24 -6.28
CA GLY A 28 13.35 7.32 -6.36
C GLY A 28 13.12 6.14 -7.30
N ALA A 29 11.92 5.53 -7.22
CA ALA A 29 11.55 4.40 -8.06
C ALA A 29 11.44 4.78 -9.56
N GLU A 30 10.86 5.92 -9.87
CA GLU A 30 10.75 6.44 -11.24
C GLU A 30 12.13 6.81 -11.81
N GLU A 31 13.03 7.40 -11.02
CA GLU A 31 14.42 7.68 -11.42
C GLU A 31 15.24 6.40 -11.68
N ALA A 32 14.89 5.29 -11.03
CA ALA A 32 15.46 3.97 -11.31
C ALA A 32 14.85 3.30 -12.56
N GLY A 33 13.91 3.94 -13.24
CA GLY A 33 13.29 3.46 -14.48
C GLY A 33 12.09 2.55 -14.27
N ASN A 34 11.47 2.54 -13.09
CA ASN A 34 10.29 1.75 -12.80
C ASN A 34 8.99 2.49 -13.16
N GLU A 35 7.94 1.73 -13.49
CA GLU A 35 6.58 2.25 -13.67
C GLU A 35 5.89 2.32 -12.31
N VAL A 36 5.41 3.51 -11.91
CA VAL A 36 4.77 3.71 -10.61
C VAL A 36 3.38 4.30 -10.74
N VAL A 37 2.37 3.58 -10.28
CA VAL A 37 1.00 4.07 -10.18
C VAL A 37 0.61 4.23 -8.72
N GLU A 38 0.14 5.42 -8.35
CA GLU A 38 -0.32 5.73 -6.99
C GLU A 38 -1.83 5.97 -6.97
N PHE A 39 -2.50 5.29 -6.06
CA PHE A 39 -3.90 5.50 -5.73
C PHE A 39 -4.05 6.25 -4.42
N GLN A 40 -4.56 7.48 -4.49
CA GLN A 40 -4.96 8.26 -3.31
C GLN A 40 -6.34 7.78 -2.84
N LEU A 41 -6.35 6.79 -1.97
CA LEU A 41 -7.57 6.04 -1.61
C LEU A 41 -8.66 6.90 -0.97
N SER A 42 -8.28 7.99 -0.29
CA SER A 42 -9.24 8.93 0.30
C SER A 42 -10.06 9.71 -0.73
N LYS A 43 -9.65 9.73 -2.00
CA LYS A 43 -10.38 10.35 -3.11
C LYS A 43 -11.20 9.35 -3.92
N MET A 44 -11.19 8.09 -3.51
CA MET A 44 -11.86 6.99 -4.21
C MET A 44 -13.08 6.52 -3.41
N LYS A 45 -14.10 6.06 -4.13
CA LYS A 45 -15.27 5.43 -3.53
C LYS A 45 -14.99 3.94 -3.39
N ILE A 46 -14.50 3.54 -2.23
CA ILE A 46 -14.18 2.14 -1.91
C ILE A 46 -14.95 1.75 -0.65
N ASN A 47 -15.92 0.86 -0.81
CA ASN A 47 -16.66 0.29 0.32
C ASN A 47 -15.83 -0.81 1.00
N GLY A 48 -16.09 -1.04 2.28
CA GLY A 48 -15.51 -2.17 3.01
C GLY A 48 -15.91 -3.52 2.43
N CYS A 49 -15.12 -4.55 2.69
CA CYS A 49 -15.47 -5.92 2.33
C CYS A 49 -16.73 -6.37 3.08
N ILE A 50 -17.68 -6.97 2.39
CA ILE A 50 -18.95 -7.49 2.96
C ILE A 50 -18.89 -8.98 3.29
N GLY A 51 -17.73 -9.64 3.09
CA GLY A 51 -17.55 -11.06 3.43
C GLY A 51 -18.43 -12.03 2.65
N CYS A 52 -18.78 -11.72 1.41
CA CYS A 52 -19.76 -12.50 0.65
C CYS A 52 -19.26 -13.85 0.11
N TRP A 53 -17.95 -14.09 0.06
CA TRP A 53 -17.33 -15.30 -0.51
C TRP A 53 -17.79 -15.62 -1.96
N HIS A 54 -18.04 -14.59 -2.75
CA HIS A 54 -18.55 -14.72 -4.14
C HIS A 54 -17.67 -14.00 -5.16
N GLY A 55 -16.45 -13.63 -4.78
CA GLY A 55 -15.47 -13.06 -5.68
C GLY A 55 -14.82 -14.07 -6.62
N GLY A 56 -13.91 -13.60 -7.45
CA GLY A 56 -13.06 -14.43 -8.29
C GLY A 56 -13.71 -15.09 -9.51
N LYS A 57 -15.01 -14.94 -9.69
CA LYS A 57 -15.74 -15.60 -10.79
C LYS A 57 -15.50 -14.94 -12.14
N ASP A 58 -15.29 -13.64 -12.15
CA ASP A 58 -15.02 -12.84 -13.33
C ASP A 58 -13.62 -12.22 -13.19
N PRO A 59 -12.65 -12.56 -14.04
CA PRO A 59 -11.31 -12.02 -13.97
C PRO A 59 -11.25 -10.50 -14.14
N ASP A 60 -12.15 -9.93 -14.93
CA ASP A 60 -12.18 -8.48 -15.18
C ASP A 60 -12.87 -7.72 -14.04
N HIS A 61 -13.80 -8.39 -13.37
CA HIS A 61 -14.56 -7.88 -12.25
C HIS A 61 -14.52 -8.83 -11.04
N PRO A 62 -13.37 -8.95 -10.36
CA PRO A 62 -13.15 -10.03 -9.38
C PRO A 62 -14.01 -9.90 -8.13
N CYS A 63 -14.50 -8.72 -7.79
CA CYS A 63 -15.38 -8.50 -6.63
C CYS A 63 -16.85 -8.33 -7.05
N THR A 64 -17.77 -8.73 -6.19
CA THR A 64 -19.23 -8.52 -6.43
C THR A 64 -19.66 -7.07 -6.28
N GLN A 65 -18.93 -6.25 -5.51
CA GLN A 65 -19.18 -4.83 -5.37
C GLN A 65 -18.59 -4.07 -6.57
N ARG A 66 -19.33 -3.10 -7.10
CA ARG A 66 -18.93 -2.23 -8.20
C ARG A 66 -18.60 -0.84 -7.65
N ASP A 67 -17.32 -0.56 -7.52
CA ASP A 67 -16.79 0.71 -7.03
C ASP A 67 -15.40 0.97 -7.60
N ASP A 68 -14.68 1.97 -7.07
CA ASP A 68 -13.36 2.34 -7.60
C ASP A 68 -12.27 1.27 -7.42
N MET A 69 -12.54 0.15 -6.71
CA MET A 69 -11.63 -1.00 -6.69
C MET A 69 -11.39 -1.59 -8.07
N GLU A 70 -12.33 -1.42 -9.01
CA GLU A 70 -12.18 -1.89 -10.39
C GLU A 70 -10.98 -1.23 -11.11
N LYS A 71 -10.57 -0.03 -10.68
CA LYS A 71 -9.36 0.64 -11.18
C LYS A 71 -8.06 0.05 -10.60
N ILE A 72 -8.15 -0.53 -9.40
CA ILE A 72 -7.00 -1.08 -8.66
C ILE A 72 -6.70 -2.52 -9.08
N TYR A 73 -7.72 -3.36 -9.24
CA TYR A 73 -7.55 -4.79 -9.48
C TYR A 73 -6.61 -5.16 -10.64
N PRO A 74 -6.74 -4.58 -11.84
CA PRO A 74 -5.87 -4.93 -12.96
C PRO A 74 -4.41 -4.56 -12.67
N LEU A 75 -4.18 -3.35 -12.15
CA LEU A 75 -2.84 -2.88 -11.84
C LEU A 75 -2.20 -3.64 -10.65
N TYR A 76 -3.00 -3.98 -9.64
CA TYR A 76 -2.54 -4.85 -8.56
C TYR A 76 -2.15 -6.25 -9.06
N ARG A 77 -2.90 -6.84 -9.99
CA ARG A 77 -2.52 -8.14 -10.56
C ARG A 77 -1.15 -8.10 -11.23
N GLU A 78 -0.92 -7.07 -12.03
CA GLU A 78 0.31 -6.91 -12.81
C GLU A 78 1.51 -6.41 -12.00
N ALA A 79 1.27 -5.79 -10.84
CA ALA A 79 2.33 -5.21 -10.04
C ALA A 79 3.34 -6.25 -9.56
N ASP A 80 4.62 -5.92 -9.64
CA ASP A 80 5.73 -6.64 -9.01
C ASP A 80 5.87 -6.24 -7.54
N VAL A 81 5.60 -4.96 -7.25
CA VAL A 81 5.74 -4.36 -5.92
C VAL A 81 4.45 -3.66 -5.51
N VAL A 82 4.01 -3.91 -4.27
CA VAL A 82 2.89 -3.20 -3.65
C VAL A 82 3.38 -2.39 -2.45
N VAL A 83 3.12 -1.09 -2.48
CA VAL A 83 3.42 -0.19 -1.36
C VAL A 83 2.15 0.08 -0.58
N LEU A 84 2.15 -0.29 0.69
CA LEU A 84 1.09 0.01 1.64
C LEU A 84 1.49 1.27 2.41
N ALA A 85 0.82 2.39 2.12
CA ALA A 85 1.12 3.66 2.76
C ALA A 85 -0.06 4.15 3.61
N SER A 86 0.19 4.48 4.88
CA SER A 86 -0.86 4.87 5.81
C SER A 86 -0.36 5.81 6.90
N PRO A 87 -1.15 6.79 7.34
CA PRO A 87 -0.96 7.32 8.69
C PRO A 87 -1.27 6.23 9.72
N LEU A 88 -0.63 6.32 10.89
CA LEU A 88 -0.92 5.46 12.03
C LEU A 88 -2.17 6.00 12.75
N TYR A 89 -3.26 5.25 12.72
CA TYR A 89 -4.50 5.58 13.41
C TYR A 89 -4.85 4.48 14.41
N TYR A 90 -4.83 4.82 15.71
CA TYR A 90 -5.06 3.83 16.77
C TYR A 90 -4.19 2.58 16.61
N TRP A 91 -2.87 2.78 16.46
CA TRP A 91 -1.84 1.75 16.28
C TRP A 91 -2.00 0.85 15.04
N PHE A 92 -2.84 1.28 14.08
CA PHE A 92 -3.12 0.50 12.88
C PHE A 92 -3.16 1.36 11.62
N ILE A 93 -3.35 0.70 10.47
CA ILE A 93 -3.54 1.38 9.19
C ILE A 93 -4.88 2.12 9.13
N SER A 94 -4.96 3.15 8.31
CA SER A 94 -6.20 3.92 8.11
C SER A 94 -7.33 3.07 7.53
N GLY A 95 -8.57 3.45 7.81
CA GLY A 95 -9.74 2.82 7.21
C GLY A 95 -9.73 2.86 5.68
N PHE A 96 -9.18 3.90 5.06
CA PHE A 96 -9.05 3.98 3.59
C PHE A 96 -8.16 2.86 3.05
N LEU A 97 -6.99 2.63 3.66
CA LEU A 97 -6.12 1.54 3.24
C LEU A 97 -6.75 0.18 3.57
N LYS A 98 -7.34 0.04 4.76
CA LYS A 98 -7.95 -1.23 5.19
C LYS A 98 -9.09 -1.66 4.28
N ASN A 99 -9.98 -0.74 3.89
CA ASN A 99 -11.07 -1.04 2.96
C ASN A 99 -10.55 -1.55 1.61
N ALA A 100 -9.56 -0.89 1.03
CA ALA A 100 -8.97 -1.33 -0.25
C ALA A 100 -8.26 -2.67 -0.08
N PHE A 101 -7.47 -2.82 0.98
CA PHE A 101 -6.67 -4.02 1.23
C PHE A 101 -7.54 -5.28 1.41
N ASP A 102 -8.59 -5.21 2.23
CA ASP A 102 -9.51 -6.35 2.43
C ASP A 102 -10.19 -6.78 1.13
N ARG A 103 -10.43 -5.84 0.23
CA ARG A 103 -11.05 -6.09 -1.07
C ARG A 103 -10.09 -6.80 -2.07
N LEU A 104 -8.76 -6.74 -1.85
CA LEU A 104 -7.80 -7.49 -2.67
C LEU A 104 -7.97 -9.01 -2.54
N PHE A 105 -8.65 -9.50 -1.51
CA PHE A 105 -8.99 -10.91 -1.37
C PHE A 105 -9.77 -11.46 -2.57
N ALA A 106 -10.56 -10.62 -3.25
CA ALA A 106 -11.27 -11.02 -4.47
C ALA A 106 -10.32 -11.53 -5.58
N ILE A 107 -9.07 -11.08 -5.60
CA ILE A 107 -8.05 -11.61 -6.51
C ILE A 107 -7.60 -13.02 -6.06
N ALA A 108 -7.46 -13.25 -4.75
CA ALA A 108 -7.13 -14.57 -4.24
C ALA A 108 -8.27 -15.58 -4.50
N GLU A 109 -9.54 -15.15 -4.46
CA GLU A 109 -10.69 -15.99 -4.80
C GLU A 109 -10.68 -16.46 -6.27
N SER A 110 -9.89 -15.81 -7.15
CA SER A 110 -9.71 -16.26 -8.54
C SER A 110 -8.73 -17.45 -8.66
N ASP A 111 -7.94 -17.74 -7.64
CA ASP A 111 -7.06 -18.91 -7.58
C ASP A 111 -7.80 -20.09 -6.93
N PRO A 112 -7.77 -21.32 -7.50
CA PRO A 112 -8.46 -22.47 -6.94
C PRO A 112 -8.05 -22.85 -5.51
N ASN A 113 -6.87 -22.39 -5.07
CA ASN A 113 -6.35 -22.62 -3.73
C ASN A 113 -6.34 -21.33 -2.88
N TYR A 114 -7.07 -20.31 -3.29
CA TYR A 114 -7.14 -19.00 -2.61
C TYR A 114 -5.77 -18.32 -2.37
N ARG A 115 -4.83 -18.53 -3.30
CA ARG A 115 -3.49 -17.94 -3.17
C ARG A 115 -3.45 -16.51 -3.70
N ASN A 116 -2.88 -15.64 -2.92
CA ASN A 116 -2.55 -14.30 -3.37
C ASN A 116 -1.41 -14.33 -4.42
N PRO A 117 -1.41 -13.41 -5.40
CA PRO A 117 -0.27 -13.23 -6.28
C PRO A 117 1.00 -12.96 -5.47
N LYS A 118 2.10 -13.64 -5.83
CA LYS A 118 3.41 -13.39 -5.20
C LYS A 118 3.91 -12.00 -5.59
N LYS A 119 4.27 -11.21 -4.61
CA LYS A 119 4.75 -9.83 -4.80
C LYS A 119 5.88 -9.50 -3.84
N LYS A 120 6.58 -8.41 -4.15
CA LYS A 120 7.36 -7.68 -3.16
C LYS A 120 6.48 -6.60 -2.53
N SER A 121 6.81 -6.18 -1.32
CA SER A 121 6.02 -5.17 -0.59
C SER A 121 6.88 -4.16 0.15
N VAL A 122 6.31 -2.99 0.39
CA VAL A 122 6.89 -1.93 1.23
C VAL A 122 5.78 -1.39 2.14
N LEU A 123 6.12 -1.13 3.40
CA LEU A 123 5.26 -0.41 4.33
C LEU A 123 5.80 1.02 4.54
N ILE A 124 4.95 2.03 4.35
CA ILE A 124 5.28 3.44 4.63
C ILE A 124 4.26 3.99 5.62
N MET A 125 4.72 4.45 6.78
CA MET A 125 3.82 5.02 7.79
C MET A 125 4.35 6.33 8.36
N ALA A 126 3.42 7.20 8.75
CA ALA A 126 3.69 8.43 9.48
C ALA A 126 2.77 8.53 10.71
N ALA A 127 3.29 9.03 11.83
CA ALA A 127 2.57 9.15 13.09
C ALA A 127 2.95 10.40 13.87
N GLU A 128 2.03 10.89 14.71
CA GLU A 128 2.28 11.96 15.68
C GLU A 128 3.30 11.55 16.74
N GLY A 129 3.29 10.30 17.17
CA GLY A 129 4.22 9.72 18.12
C GLY A 129 5.08 8.61 17.51
N ALA A 130 5.61 7.75 18.35
CA ALA A 130 6.12 6.43 18.03
C ALA A 130 5.04 5.38 18.38
N GLY A 131 5.28 4.11 18.15
CA GLY A 131 4.32 3.05 18.51
C GLY A 131 3.77 2.36 17.28
N PHE A 132 4.69 1.99 16.38
CA PHE A 132 4.35 1.26 15.15
C PHE A 132 4.30 -0.25 15.35
N GLU A 133 4.59 -0.75 16.54
CA GLU A 133 4.84 -2.17 16.84
C GLU A 133 3.68 -3.07 16.39
N GLU A 134 2.43 -2.67 16.64
CA GLU A 134 1.26 -3.45 16.24
C GLU A 134 1.10 -3.48 14.71
N SER A 135 1.33 -2.34 14.06
CA SER A 135 1.27 -2.27 12.60
C SER A 135 2.42 -3.02 11.93
N GLU A 136 3.61 -3.00 12.51
CA GLU A 136 4.74 -3.80 12.05
C GLU A 136 4.48 -5.29 12.23
N HIS A 137 3.99 -5.69 13.41
CA HIS A 137 3.64 -7.09 13.68
C HIS A 137 2.57 -7.60 12.71
N TRP A 138 1.54 -6.79 12.45
CA TRP A 138 0.53 -7.09 11.45
C TRP A 138 1.12 -7.26 10.05
N TYR A 139 2.00 -6.34 9.64
CA TYR A 139 2.61 -6.38 8.32
C TYR A 139 3.52 -7.61 8.17
N ASP A 140 4.34 -7.92 9.16
CA ASP A 140 5.22 -9.09 9.13
C ASP A 140 4.43 -10.41 9.12
N HIS A 141 3.30 -10.45 9.84
CA HIS A 141 2.39 -11.60 9.82
C HIS A 141 1.70 -11.75 8.47
N LEU A 142 1.24 -10.64 7.92
CA LEU A 142 0.62 -10.58 6.60
C LEU A 142 1.55 -11.14 5.52
N GLU A 143 2.80 -10.67 5.47
CA GLU A 143 3.78 -11.12 4.48
C GLU A 143 4.02 -12.63 4.53
N LYS A 144 4.16 -13.17 5.74
CA LYS A 144 4.29 -14.63 5.93
C LYS A 144 3.06 -15.40 5.45
N HIS A 145 1.87 -14.87 5.73
CA HIS A 145 0.60 -15.54 5.40
C HIS A 145 0.33 -15.54 3.90
N ILE A 146 0.50 -14.39 3.24
CA ILE A 146 0.20 -14.27 1.79
C ILE A 146 1.42 -14.53 0.89
N GLY A 147 2.58 -14.76 1.48
CA GLY A 147 3.81 -15.11 0.76
C GLY A 147 4.43 -13.95 -0.02
N TRP A 148 4.27 -12.72 0.46
CA TRP A 148 4.97 -11.56 -0.08
C TRP A 148 6.39 -11.47 0.50
N LYS A 149 7.26 -10.74 -0.21
CA LYS A 149 8.62 -10.46 0.24
C LYS A 149 8.77 -8.98 0.56
N SER A 150 9.01 -8.65 1.83
CA SER A 150 9.34 -7.28 2.23
C SER A 150 10.62 -6.78 1.57
N LEU A 151 10.55 -5.55 1.06
CA LEU A 151 11.70 -4.76 0.62
C LEU A 151 12.15 -3.77 1.71
N GLY A 152 11.27 -3.43 2.64
CA GLY A 152 11.56 -2.53 3.74
C GLY A 152 10.32 -1.86 4.33
N LYS A 153 10.57 -1.14 5.41
CA LYS A 153 9.57 -0.34 6.14
C LYS A 153 10.13 1.06 6.35
N ILE A 154 9.33 2.07 6.09
CA ILE A 154 9.63 3.49 6.39
C ILE A 154 8.63 3.95 7.43
N LEU A 155 9.07 4.15 8.65
CA LEU A 155 8.23 4.47 9.80
C LEU A 155 8.67 5.80 10.40
N CYS A 156 7.94 6.87 10.08
CA CYS A 156 8.28 8.24 10.46
C CYS A 156 7.38 8.72 11.61
N GLY A 157 7.94 8.75 12.80
CA GLY A 157 7.28 9.26 14.01
C GLY A 157 7.51 10.74 14.26
N TYR A 158 6.72 11.27 15.21
CA TYR A 158 6.81 12.65 15.68
C TYR A 158 6.61 13.69 14.56
N VAL A 159 5.58 13.45 13.72
CA VAL A 159 5.17 14.32 12.62
C VAL A 159 3.66 14.55 12.66
N THR A 160 3.24 15.80 12.83
CA THR A 160 1.83 16.21 12.99
C THR A 160 1.34 17.11 11.86
N GLN A 161 2.14 18.13 11.56
CA GLN A 161 1.80 19.12 10.55
C GLN A 161 2.37 18.73 9.18
N PRO A 162 1.69 19.09 8.08
CA PRO A 162 2.28 18.96 6.77
C PRO A 162 3.66 19.62 6.67
N GLY A 163 4.64 18.88 6.19
CA GLY A 163 6.03 19.35 6.09
C GLY A 163 6.96 18.95 7.22
N ASP A 164 6.46 18.35 8.31
CA ASP A 164 7.31 17.90 9.42
C ASP A 164 8.32 16.81 9.02
N THR A 165 8.06 16.12 7.89
CA THR A 165 8.98 15.13 7.33
C THR A 165 10.21 15.73 6.65
N LYS A 166 10.26 17.06 6.42
CA LYS A 166 11.28 17.72 5.59
C LYS A 166 12.71 17.40 6.05
N ASP A 167 12.93 17.43 7.35
CA ASP A 167 14.26 17.23 7.95
C ASP A 167 14.39 15.83 8.61
N LYS A 168 13.47 14.92 8.31
CA LYS A 168 13.51 13.54 8.80
C LYS A 168 14.33 12.65 7.88
N LYS A 169 15.16 11.78 8.47
CA LYS A 169 15.94 10.79 7.70
C LYS A 169 15.06 9.85 6.89
N GLU A 170 13.86 9.55 7.39
CA GLU A 170 12.88 8.68 6.74
C GLU A 170 12.46 9.19 5.35
N LEU A 171 12.54 10.51 5.10
CA LEU A 171 12.26 11.06 3.78
C LEU A 171 13.34 10.63 2.76
N THR A 172 14.62 10.67 3.17
CA THR A 172 15.74 10.19 2.36
C THR A 172 15.70 8.67 2.24
N GLU A 173 15.44 7.95 3.34
CA GLU A 173 15.32 6.49 3.34
C GLU A 173 14.21 6.02 2.37
N ALA A 174 13.08 6.72 2.32
CA ALA A 174 12.00 6.42 1.37
C ALA A 174 12.46 6.58 -0.09
N TYR A 175 13.15 7.68 -0.41
CA TYR A 175 13.70 7.90 -1.75
C TYR A 175 14.72 6.81 -2.15
N GLU A 176 15.67 6.51 -1.27
CA GLU A 176 16.71 5.49 -1.54
C GLU A 176 16.11 4.09 -1.66
N LEU A 177 15.11 3.76 -0.84
CA LEU A 177 14.40 2.49 -0.97
C LEU A 177 13.69 2.38 -2.32
N GLY A 178 12.99 3.43 -2.76
CA GLY A 178 12.38 3.46 -4.08
C GLY A 178 13.41 3.28 -5.20
N LYS A 179 14.53 3.99 -5.11
CA LYS A 179 15.62 3.94 -6.09
C LYS A 179 16.34 2.59 -6.15
N SER A 180 16.31 1.81 -5.08
CA SER A 180 16.94 0.48 -5.00
C SER A 180 16.15 -0.62 -5.72
N ILE A 181 14.91 -0.36 -6.15
CA ILE A 181 14.05 -1.36 -6.80
C ILE A 181 14.50 -1.60 -8.23
N GLN A 182 14.78 -2.87 -8.53
CA GLN A 182 15.20 -3.37 -9.84
C GLN A 182 14.28 -4.50 -10.32
#